data_64722acd649d36fb0071cda9f1f932c2
#
_entry.id   64722acd649d36fb0071cda9f1f932c2
#
_cell.length_a   1.000
_cell.length_b   1.000
_cell.length_c   1.000
_cell.angle_alpha   90.00
_cell.angle_beta   90.00
_cell.angle_gamma   90.00
#
_symmetry.space_group_name_H-M   'P 1'
#
loop_
_entity.id
_entity.type
_entity.pdbx_description
1 polymer ?
#
loop_
_entity_poly.entity_id
_entity_poly.type
_entity_poly.pdbx_seq_one_letter_code
_entity_poly.pdbx_strand_id
1 'polypeptide(L)'
;CGTVDGPGIRFVVFFQGCPMRCQYCHNPDTWALKDKNSYEETPEETLKKAMRYKAYWKKDGGITVSGGEALLQIDYVTELFRLAKKEGINTTLDTSGNPFTRQEPFFSKFNELMKYTDLFMLDIKHIDNEKHKNLTMCSNENILDMAKYLSDNGKDMLIRHVLVPGYTNNDNDMKKLSEFVKSLKTVKRFEILPYHTLGVFKWKELGIDY
;
A
#
# COMPACT_ATOMS: atom_id res chain seq x y z
N CYS A 1 -4.45 1.76 16.04
CA CYS A 1 -5.65 1.66 15.19
C CYS A 1 -5.73 2.89 14.32
N GLY A 2 -5.84 2.69 13.00
CA GLY A 2 -6.00 3.75 11.99
C GLY A 2 -7.46 3.97 11.61
N THR A 3 -7.79 5.19 11.25
CA THR A 3 -9.10 5.57 10.69
C THR A 3 -8.98 6.05 9.23
N VAL A 4 -7.75 6.12 8.71
CA VAL A 4 -7.40 6.55 7.35
C VAL A 4 -6.78 5.43 6.51
N ASP A 5 -6.62 4.25 7.11
CA ASP A 5 -5.94 3.11 6.50
C ASP A 5 -6.93 2.07 5.95
N GLY A 6 -8.08 2.53 5.46
CA GLY A 6 -9.16 1.72 4.92
C GLY A 6 -10.50 1.94 5.63
N PRO A 7 -11.55 1.19 5.28
CA PRO A 7 -12.88 1.33 5.87
C PRO A 7 -12.90 1.00 7.36
N GLY A 8 -13.67 1.76 8.13
CA GLY A 8 -13.86 1.54 9.57
C GLY A 8 -12.60 1.79 10.40
N ILE A 9 -12.53 1.16 11.56
CA ILE A 9 -11.33 1.19 12.42
C ILE A 9 -10.45 0.00 12.06
N ARG A 10 -9.15 0.25 11.81
CA ARG A 10 -8.22 -0.76 11.33
C ARG A 10 -7.10 -1.04 12.36
N PHE A 11 -6.77 -2.31 12.55
CA PHE A 11 -5.47 -2.68 13.11
C PHE A 11 -4.45 -2.64 11.98
N VAL A 12 -3.51 -1.71 12.06
CA VAL A 12 -2.52 -1.51 11.00
C VAL A 12 -1.22 -2.21 11.37
N VAL A 13 -0.72 -3.04 10.45
CA VAL A 13 0.57 -3.73 10.55
C VAL A 13 1.54 -3.03 9.61
N PHE A 14 2.60 -2.44 10.15
CA PHE A 14 3.63 -1.76 9.37
C PHE A 14 4.79 -2.70 9.06
N PHE A 15 5.05 -2.93 7.78
CA PHE A 15 6.14 -3.75 7.31
C PHE A 15 7.41 -2.94 7.06
N GLN A 16 8.55 -3.58 7.24
CA GLN A 16 9.86 -3.06 6.88
C GLN A 16 10.25 -3.50 5.47
N GLY A 17 11.07 -2.67 4.81
CA GLY A 17 11.49 -2.83 3.43
C GLY A 17 10.63 -2.05 2.45
N CYS A 18 11.26 -1.21 1.64
CA CYS A 18 10.63 -0.54 0.51
C CYS A 18 11.65 -0.34 -0.61
N PRO A 19 11.35 -0.74 -1.86
CA PRO A 19 12.27 -0.54 -2.99
C PRO A 19 12.26 0.90 -3.49
N MET A 20 11.18 1.65 -3.22
CA MET A 20 11.06 3.05 -3.63
C MET A 20 11.85 4.00 -2.74
N ARG A 21 12.22 5.17 -3.31
CA ARG A 21 12.85 6.29 -2.61
C ARG A 21 12.06 7.57 -2.90
N CYS A 22 10.77 7.53 -2.50
CA CYS A 22 9.90 8.69 -2.72
C CYS A 22 10.44 9.92 -2.02
N GLN A 23 10.61 11.03 -2.74
CA GLN A 23 11.18 12.28 -2.22
C GLN A 23 10.32 12.92 -1.11
N TYR A 24 9.06 12.52 -0.98
CA TYR A 24 8.15 12.98 0.06
C TYR A 24 7.75 11.86 1.04
N CYS A 25 8.58 10.84 1.21
CA CYS A 25 8.23 9.69 2.05
C CYS A 25 7.99 10.10 3.50
N HIS A 26 6.86 9.70 4.08
CA HIS A 26 6.56 9.92 5.49
C HIS A 26 7.20 8.88 6.42
N ASN A 27 7.63 7.76 5.86
CA ASN A 27 8.19 6.64 6.61
C ASN A 27 9.53 6.16 6.04
N PRO A 28 10.55 7.03 5.89
CA PRO A 28 11.86 6.61 5.39
C PRO A 28 12.56 5.60 6.30
N ASP A 29 12.16 5.54 7.56
CA ASP A 29 12.53 4.54 8.55
C ASP A 29 12.11 3.11 8.16
N THR A 30 11.16 2.97 7.22
CA THR A 30 10.75 1.66 6.71
C THR A 30 11.47 1.24 5.41
N TRP A 31 12.43 2.00 4.91
CA TRP A 31 13.13 1.64 3.67
C TRP A 31 14.01 0.41 3.81
N ALA A 32 14.71 0.27 4.94
CA ALA A 32 15.51 -0.90 5.23
C ALA A 32 14.64 -2.09 5.64
N LEU A 33 15.07 -3.31 5.31
CA LEU A 33 14.39 -4.54 5.76
C LEU A 33 14.49 -4.74 7.27
N LYS A 34 15.54 -4.21 7.91
CA LYS A 34 15.74 -4.25 9.36
C LYS A 34 16.12 -2.85 9.86
N ASP A 35 15.48 -2.44 10.91
CA ASP A 35 15.77 -1.22 11.68
C ASP A 35 15.91 -1.59 13.15
N LYS A 36 16.56 -0.74 13.95
CA LYS A 36 16.76 -0.95 15.39
C LYS A 36 15.48 -1.13 16.21
N ASN A 37 14.36 -0.60 15.69
CA ASN A 37 13.05 -0.68 16.32
C ASN A 37 12.15 -1.74 15.68
N SER A 38 12.63 -2.43 14.62
CA SER A 38 11.89 -3.50 13.98
C SER A 38 12.03 -4.81 14.76
N TYR A 39 11.02 -5.66 14.65
CA TYR A 39 11.01 -6.98 15.27
C TYR A 39 10.35 -7.97 14.31
N GLU A 40 10.65 -9.26 14.52
CA GLU A 40 10.09 -10.34 13.73
C GLU A 40 8.96 -11.02 14.53
N GLU A 41 7.84 -11.28 13.87
CA GLU A 41 6.69 -11.99 14.42
C GLU A 41 6.16 -12.98 13.43
N THR A 42 5.48 -14.03 13.92
CA THR A 42 4.70 -14.93 13.06
C THR A 42 3.35 -14.29 12.71
N PRO A 43 2.69 -14.72 11.62
CA PRO A 43 1.34 -14.28 11.27
C PRO A 43 0.32 -14.56 12.39
N GLU A 44 0.47 -15.67 13.12
CA GLU A 44 -0.37 -16.06 14.25
C GLU A 44 -0.23 -15.10 15.43
N GLU A 45 0.99 -14.70 15.77
CA GLU A 45 1.27 -13.73 16.83
C GLU A 45 0.68 -12.36 16.49
N THR A 46 0.87 -11.92 15.25
CA THR A 46 0.29 -10.67 14.74
C THR A 46 -1.24 -10.72 14.79
N LEU A 47 -1.86 -11.80 14.31
CA LEU A 47 -3.30 -11.96 14.41
C LEU A 47 -3.78 -11.94 15.86
N LYS A 48 -3.11 -12.64 16.77
CA LYS A 48 -3.43 -12.64 18.21
C LYS A 48 -3.40 -11.22 18.80
N LYS A 49 -2.43 -10.40 18.42
CA LYS A 49 -2.38 -8.98 18.82
C LYS A 49 -3.55 -8.19 18.23
N ALA A 50 -3.84 -8.37 16.94
CA ALA A 50 -4.93 -7.69 16.26
C ALA A 50 -6.30 -8.02 16.89
N MET A 51 -6.53 -9.28 17.25
CA MET A 51 -7.78 -9.75 17.87
C MET A 51 -8.15 -9.04 19.18
N ARG A 52 -7.18 -8.47 19.90
CA ARG A 52 -7.46 -7.65 21.10
C ARG A 52 -8.27 -6.40 20.79
N TYR A 53 -8.27 -5.97 19.53
CA TYR A 53 -8.97 -4.78 19.05
C TYR A 53 -10.25 -5.11 18.28
N LYS A 54 -10.65 -6.38 18.20
CA LYS A 54 -11.81 -6.84 17.41
C LYS A 54 -13.10 -6.09 17.77
N ALA A 55 -13.29 -5.76 19.04
CA ALA A 55 -14.47 -5.03 19.51
C ALA A 55 -14.63 -3.63 18.88
N TYR A 56 -13.53 -3.01 18.41
CA TYR A 56 -13.54 -1.69 17.80
C TYR A 56 -13.83 -1.73 16.29
N TRP A 57 -13.70 -2.88 15.62
CA TRP A 57 -13.80 -2.97 14.16
C TRP A 57 -15.23 -2.84 13.64
N LYS A 58 -16.21 -3.13 14.48
CA LYS A 58 -17.64 -3.14 14.08
C LYS A 58 -17.82 -3.94 12.77
N LYS A 59 -18.66 -3.41 11.83
CA LYS A 59 -19.00 -4.06 10.57
C LYS A 59 -17.92 -3.90 9.49
N ASP A 60 -17.25 -2.73 9.45
CA ASP A 60 -16.41 -2.33 8.30
C ASP A 60 -14.91 -2.34 8.61
N GLY A 61 -14.54 -2.50 9.89
CA GLY A 61 -13.15 -2.52 10.31
C GLY A 61 -12.46 -3.88 10.12
N GLY A 62 -11.17 -3.95 10.44
CA GLY A 62 -10.39 -5.17 10.28
C GLY A 62 -8.88 -4.94 10.36
N ILE A 63 -8.13 -5.69 9.57
CA ILE A 63 -6.67 -5.60 9.49
C ILE A 63 -6.26 -4.91 8.19
N THR A 64 -5.32 -3.97 8.29
CA THR A 64 -4.62 -3.39 7.14
C THR A 64 -3.14 -3.68 7.27
N VAL A 65 -2.50 -4.16 6.21
CA VAL A 65 -1.05 -4.20 6.10
C VAL A 65 -0.58 -3.00 5.28
N SER A 66 0.47 -2.34 5.74
CA SER A 66 1.04 -1.12 5.16
C SER A 66 2.53 -1.04 5.51
N GLY A 67 3.11 0.16 5.57
CA GLY A 67 4.49 0.40 6.06
C GLY A 67 5.41 0.88 4.98
N GLY A 68 6.48 0.13 4.71
CA GLY A 68 7.32 0.30 3.53
C GLY A 68 6.58 -0.22 2.29
N GLU A 69 6.83 -1.48 1.93
CA GLU A 69 6.09 -2.18 0.87
C GLU A 69 5.77 -3.61 1.30
N ALA A 70 4.53 -3.84 1.66
CA ALA A 70 4.09 -5.12 2.22
C ALA A 70 4.25 -6.30 1.22
N LEU A 71 4.19 -6.06 -0.09
CA LEU A 71 4.37 -7.08 -1.12
C LEU A 71 5.80 -7.67 -1.18
N LEU A 72 6.79 -7.03 -0.55
CA LEU A 72 8.11 -7.64 -0.37
C LEU A 72 8.06 -8.87 0.54
N GLN A 73 7.06 -8.95 1.41
CA GLN A 73 6.84 -10.06 2.34
C GLN A 73 5.53 -10.80 2.02
N ILE A 74 5.29 -11.03 0.73
CA ILE A 74 4.02 -11.53 0.20
C ILE A 74 3.56 -12.86 0.83
N ASP A 75 4.48 -13.76 1.16
CA ASP A 75 4.16 -15.05 1.78
C ASP A 75 3.61 -14.84 3.20
N TYR A 76 4.20 -13.93 3.96
CA TYR A 76 3.73 -13.56 5.29
C TYR A 76 2.35 -12.89 5.24
N VAL A 77 2.17 -11.92 4.33
CA VAL A 77 0.89 -11.22 4.16
C VAL A 77 -0.21 -12.19 3.77
N THR A 78 0.09 -13.12 2.87
CA THR A 78 -0.87 -14.14 2.43
C THR A 78 -1.33 -15.01 3.61
N GLU A 79 -0.39 -15.48 4.44
CA GLU A 79 -0.73 -16.31 5.59
C GLU A 79 -1.51 -15.52 6.65
N LEU A 80 -1.09 -14.28 6.96
CA LEU A 80 -1.83 -13.41 7.89
C LEU A 80 -3.28 -13.19 7.42
N PHE A 81 -3.47 -12.90 6.13
CA PHE A 81 -4.81 -12.67 5.58
C PHE A 81 -5.63 -13.96 5.53
N ARG A 82 -5.01 -15.10 5.20
CA ARG A 82 -5.66 -16.40 5.24
C ARG A 82 -6.19 -16.73 6.64
N LEU A 83 -5.39 -16.48 7.67
CA LEU A 83 -5.77 -16.64 9.07
C LEU A 83 -6.88 -15.66 9.48
N ALA A 84 -6.75 -14.39 9.09
CA ALA A 84 -7.77 -13.36 9.34
C ALA A 84 -9.12 -13.72 8.71
N LYS A 85 -9.13 -14.25 7.48
CA LYS A 85 -10.35 -14.67 6.81
C LYS A 85 -11.05 -15.84 7.51
N LYS A 86 -10.32 -16.76 8.14
CA LYS A 86 -10.91 -17.84 8.97
C LYS A 86 -11.68 -17.29 10.17
N GLU A 87 -11.25 -16.12 10.71
CA GLU A 87 -11.91 -15.43 11.81
C GLU A 87 -12.98 -14.43 11.35
N GLY A 88 -13.30 -14.40 10.05
CA GLY A 88 -14.28 -13.49 9.45
C GLY A 88 -13.85 -12.03 9.45
N ILE A 89 -12.55 -11.77 9.46
CA ILE A 89 -11.98 -10.40 9.54
C ILE A 89 -11.80 -9.84 8.13
N ASN A 90 -12.15 -8.57 7.96
CA ASN A 90 -11.88 -7.83 6.72
C ASN A 90 -10.39 -7.50 6.60
N THR A 91 -9.84 -7.67 5.38
CA THR A 91 -8.42 -7.53 5.08
C THR A 91 -8.19 -6.47 4.01
N THR A 92 -7.26 -5.56 4.27
CA THR A 92 -6.88 -4.49 3.34
C THR A 92 -5.38 -4.52 3.10
N LEU A 93 -4.96 -4.52 1.85
CA LEU A 93 -3.57 -4.36 1.44
C LEU A 93 -3.34 -2.92 0.98
N ASP A 94 -2.51 -2.19 1.71
CA ASP A 94 -2.00 -0.88 1.36
C ASP A 94 -0.61 -1.03 0.72
N THR A 95 -0.48 -0.67 -0.55
CA THR A 95 0.72 -0.94 -1.34
C THR A 95 0.98 0.13 -2.39
N SER A 96 2.24 0.31 -2.73
CA SER A 96 2.64 1.05 -3.93
C SER A 96 2.51 0.22 -5.20
N GLY A 97 2.35 -1.09 -5.10
CA GLY A 97 2.32 -2.02 -6.22
C GLY A 97 3.67 -2.25 -6.91
N ASN A 98 4.75 -1.64 -6.42
CA ASN A 98 6.05 -1.68 -7.12
C ASN A 98 6.62 -3.09 -7.33
N PRO A 99 6.51 -4.05 -6.37
CA PRO A 99 7.01 -5.40 -6.59
C PRO A 99 6.19 -6.23 -7.57
N PHE A 100 5.00 -5.77 -7.99
CA PHE A 100 4.14 -6.55 -8.87
C PHE A 100 4.84 -6.91 -10.17
N THR A 101 4.74 -8.17 -10.55
CA THR A 101 5.19 -8.71 -11.82
C THR A 101 4.37 -9.94 -12.19
N ARG A 102 4.19 -10.17 -13.49
CA ARG A 102 3.55 -11.39 -14.01
C ARG A 102 4.52 -12.57 -14.15
N GLN A 103 5.75 -12.41 -13.66
CA GLN A 103 6.74 -13.48 -13.67
C GLN A 103 6.57 -14.39 -12.44
N GLU A 104 6.84 -15.67 -12.64
CA GLU A 104 6.88 -16.64 -11.54
C GLU A 104 8.20 -16.53 -10.72
N PRO A 105 8.18 -16.81 -9.41
CA PRO A 105 7.05 -17.32 -8.65
C PRO A 105 6.12 -16.22 -8.07
N PHE A 106 6.41 -14.93 -8.29
CA PHE A 106 5.66 -13.84 -7.68
C PHE A 106 4.19 -13.83 -8.14
N PHE A 107 3.93 -14.09 -9.41
CA PHE A 107 2.59 -14.01 -9.96
C PHE A 107 1.64 -15.03 -9.34
N SER A 108 2.08 -16.28 -9.16
CA SER A 108 1.30 -17.30 -8.45
C SER A 108 1.03 -16.91 -6.99
N LYS A 109 2.03 -16.35 -6.29
CA LYS A 109 1.88 -15.87 -4.92
C LYS A 109 0.89 -14.70 -4.83
N PHE A 110 0.94 -13.78 -5.78
CA PHE A 110 0.02 -12.66 -5.83
C PHE A 110 -1.42 -13.11 -6.07
N ASN A 111 -1.62 -14.09 -6.96
CA ASN A 111 -2.93 -14.70 -7.19
C ASN A 111 -3.47 -15.40 -5.94
N GLU A 112 -2.61 -16.04 -5.14
CA GLU A 112 -3.01 -16.63 -3.87
C GLU A 112 -3.41 -15.54 -2.86
N LEU A 113 -2.60 -14.49 -2.70
CA LEU A 113 -2.89 -13.35 -1.83
C LEU A 113 -4.24 -12.70 -2.16
N MET A 114 -4.54 -12.52 -3.45
CA MET A 114 -5.81 -11.95 -3.90
C MET A 114 -7.04 -12.67 -3.38
N LYS A 115 -6.97 -13.98 -3.11
CA LYS A 115 -8.11 -14.76 -2.59
C LYS A 115 -8.52 -14.29 -1.20
N TYR A 116 -7.57 -13.80 -0.41
CA TYR A 116 -7.75 -13.42 0.98
C TYR A 116 -7.78 -11.90 1.20
N THR A 117 -7.67 -11.10 0.13
CA THR A 117 -7.68 -9.63 0.18
C THR A 117 -9.06 -9.10 -0.22
N ASP A 118 -9.72 -8.36 0.68
CA ASP A 118 -11.01 -7.74 0.42
C ASP A 118 -10.87 -6.39 -0.29
N LEU A 119 -9.85 -5.60 0.06
CA LEU A 119 -9.62 -4.27 -0.52
C LEU A 119 -8.13 -4.05 -0.81
N PHE A 120 -7.83 -3.52 -1.98
CA PHE A 120 -6.51 -3.02 -2.34
C PHE A 120 -6.51 -1.49 -2.27
N MET A 121 -5.66 -0.92 -1.42
CA MET A 121 -5.35 0.50 -1.41
C MET A 121 -4.06 0.67 -2.21
N LEU A 122 -4.18 1.20 -3.42
CA LEU A 122 -3.06 1.31 -4.35
C LEU A 122 -2.67 2.77 -4.54
N ASP A 123 -1.41 3.05 -4.26
CA ASP A 123 -0.83 4.38 -4.45
C ASP A 123 -0.27 4.54 -5.88
N ILE A 124 -0.86 5.42 -6.68
CA ILE A 124 -0.27 5.86 -7.94
C ILE A 124 0.46 7.19 -7.69
N LYS A 125 1.78 7.12 -7.54
CA LYS A 125 2.60 8.28 -7.15
C LYS A 125 2.72 9.31 -8.28
N HIS A 126 2.77 8.86 -9.54
CA HIS A 126 2.69 9.68 -10.75
C HIS A 126 2.22 8.83 -11.92
N ILE A 127 1.43 9.41 -12.83
CA ILE A 127 0.94 8.70 -14.01
C ILE A 127 1.98 8.61 -15.13
N ASP A 128 2.82 9.63 -15.28
CA ASP A 128 3.92 9.65 -16.25
C ASP A 128 5.11 8.87 -15.68
N ASN A 129 5.66 7.94 -16.48
CA ASN A 129 6.70 7.03 -16.01
C ASN A 129 8.03 7.72 -15.69
N GLU A 130 8.47 8.69 -16.51
CA GLU A 130 9.73 9.38 -16.26
C GLU A 130 9.64 10.28 -15.03
N LYS A 131 8.52 10.99 -14.86
CA LYS A 131 8.26 11.77 -13.65
C LYS A 131 8.12 10.86 -12.42
N HIS A 132 7.53 9.67 -12.58
CA HIS A 132 7.46 8.68 -11.51
C HIS A 132 8.86 8.20 -11.10
N LYS A 133 9.74 7.88 -12.06
CA LYS A 133 11.13 7.50 -11.79
C LYS A 133 11.89 8.61 -11.06
N ASN A 134 11.73 9.86 -11.51
CA ASN A 134 12.35 11.00 -10.85
C ASN A 134 11.87 11.17 -9.40
N LEU A 135 10.59 10.91 -9.13
CA LEU A 135 9.98 11.08 -7.83
C LEU A 135 10.26 9.92 -6.85
N THR A 136 10.40 8.69 -7.36
CA THR A 136 10.41 7.45 -6.55
C THR A 136 11.62 6.54 -6.80
N MET A 137 12.44 6.83 -7.80
CA MET A 137 13.52 6.00 -8.35
C MET A 137 13.04 4.66 -8.96
N CYS A 138 11.75 4.50 -9.23
CA CYS A 138 11.16 3.27 -9.78
C CYS A 138 10.25 3.57 -10.97
N SER A 139 10.07 2.61 -11.88
CA SER A 139 9.04 2.65 -12.93
C SER A 139 7.63 2.51 -12.33
N ASN A 140 6.62 3.07 -13.01
CA ASN A 140 5.22 2.86 -12.66
C ASN A 140 4.51 1.81 -13.54
N GLU A 141 5.19 1.24 -14.53
CA GLU A 141 4.57 0.33 -15.51
C GLU A 141 3.93 -0.89 -14.84
N ASN A 142 4.65 -1.51 -13.92
CA ASN A 142 4.17 -2.63 -13.13
C ASN A 142 3.02 -2.25 -12.17
N ILE A 143 3.01 -1.02 -11.66
CA ILE A 143 1.95 -0.50 -10.79
C ILE A 143 0.65 -0.34 -11.57
N LEU A 144 0.74 0.27 -12.76
CA LEU A 144 -0.40 0.44 -13.66
C LEU A 144 -0.90 -0.91 -14.21
N ASP A 145 0.02 -1.86 -14.46
CA ASP A 145 -0.34 -3.23 -14.81
C ASP A 145 -1.08 -3.94 -13.67
N MET A 146 -0.60 -3.81 -12.43
CA MET A 146 -1.30 -4.33 -11.24
C MET A 146 -2.71 -3.76 -11.13
N ALA A 147 -2.89 -2.44 -11.30
CA ALA A 147 -4.21 -1.82 -11.23
C ALA A 147 -5.19 -2.40 -12.27
N LYS A 148 -4.72 -2.58 -13.52
CA LYS A 148 -5.52 -3.22 -14.58
C LYS A 148 -5.83 -4.67 -14.22
N TYR A 149 -4.83 -5.42 -13.75
CA TYR A 149 -5.00 -6.83 -13.39
C TYR A 149 -6.03 -7.02 -12.28
N LEU A 150 -5.96 -6.20 -11.21
CA LEU A 150 -6.95 -6.21 -10.14
C LEU A 150 -8.35 -5.89 -10.66
N SER A 151 -8.46 -4.85 -11.51
CA SER A 151 -9.72 -4.46 -12.13
C SER A 151 -10.35 -5.56 -12.96
N ASP A 152 -9.56 -6.24 -13.78
CA ASP A 152 -10.02 -7.33 -14.66
C ASP A 152 -10.43 -8.58 -13.87
N ASN A 153 -9.85 -8.78 -12.68
CA ASN A 153 -10.19 -9.86 -11.78
C ASN A 153 -11.26 -9.49 -10.74
N GLY A 154 -11.95 -8.36 -10.91
CA GLY A 154 -13.06 -7.96 -10.06
C GLY A 154 -12.68 -7.59 -8.63
N LYS A 155 -11.39 -7.23 -8.36
CA LYS A 155 -10.91 -6.87 -7.03
C LYS A 155 -11.18 -5.40 -6.72
N ASP A 156 -11.80 -5.15 -5.59
CA ASP A 156 -12.12 -3.80 -5.13
C ASP A 156 -10.85 -3.00 -4.84
N MET A 157 -10.79 -1.79 -5.36
CA MET A 157 -9.65 -0.88 -5.19
C MET A 157 -10.07 0.47 -4.64
N LEU A 158 -9.21 1.02 -3.82
CA LEU A 158 -9.14 2.43 -3.46
C LEU A 158 -7.82 2.96 -4.04
N ILE A 159 -7.90 3.89 -4.98
CA ILE A 159 -6.72 4.51 -5.58
C ILE A 159 -6.40 5.78 -4.80
N ARG A 160 -5.11 5.96 -4.44
CA ARG A 160 -4.64 7.16 -3.75
C ARG A 160 -3.57 7.86 -4.58
N HIS A 161 -3.57 9.17 -4.48
CA HIS A 161 -2.56 10.03 -5.08
C HIS A 161 -2.25 11.20 -4.16
N VAL A 162 -0.98 11.42 -3.86
CA VAL A 162 -0.54 12.58 -3.06
C VAL A 162 -0.29 13.77 -3.97
N LEU A 163 -0.96 14.89 -3.71
CA LEU A 163 -0.79 16.13 -4.45
C LEU A 163 0.39 16.93 -3.89
N VAL A 164 1.57 16.72 -4.48
CA VAL A 164 2.83 17.38 -4.08
C VAL A 164 3.05 18.59 -4.99
N PRO A 165 3.07 19.83 -4.43
CA PRO A 165 3.30 21.05 -5.23
C PRO A 165 4.61 20.98 -6.02
N GLY A 166 4.54 21.32 -7.31
CA GLY A 166 5.69 21.31 -8.23
C GLY A 166 6.04 19.92 -8.80
N TYR A 167 5.51 18.83 -8.23
CA TYR A 167 5.81 17.47 -8.67
C TYR A 167 4.60 16.77 -9.29
N THR A 168 3.47 16.71 -8.58
CA THR A 168 2.31 15.90 -8.99
C THR A 168 1.04 16.72 -9.23
N ASN A 169 1.12 18.04 -9.15
CA ASN A 169 -0.01 18.98 -9.28
C ASN A 169 -0.18 19.56 -10.69
N ASN A 170 0.41 18.96 -11.72
CA ASN A 170 0.25 19.40 -13.09
C ASN A 170 -1.12 18.96 -13.64
N ASP A 171 -1.90 19.89 -14.18
CA ASP A 171 -3.28 19.64 -14.65
C ASP A 171 -3.36 18.57 -15.74
N ASN A 172 -2.40 18.54 -16.68
CA ASN A 172 -2.38 17.53 -17.75
C ASN A 172 -2.12 16.13 -17.19
N ASP A 173 -1.21 16.00 -16.23
CA ASP A 173 -0.93 14.71 -15.57
C ASP A 173 -2.11 14.26 -14.70
N MET A 174 -2.75 15.19 -13.99
CA MET A 174 -3.97 14.90 -13.24
C MET A 174 -5.12 14.45 -14.15
N LYS A 175 -5.25 15.04 -15.33
CA LYS A 175 -6.22 14.60 -16.33
C LYS A 175 -5.93 13.17 -16.80
N LYS A 176 -4.68 12.86 -17.17
CA LYS A 176 -4.26 11.51 -17.57
C LYS A 176 -4.51 10.49 -16.44
N LEU A 177 -4.19 10.85 -15.20
CA LEU A 177 -4.45 10.00 -14.03
C LEU A 177 -5.96 9.74 -13.87
N SER A 178 -6.78 10.78 -13.99
CA SER A 178 -8.23 10.65 -13.92
C SER A 178 -8.79 9.75 -15.03
N GLU A 179 -8.30 9.89 -16.27
CA GLU A 179 -8.68 9.03 -17.40
C GLU A 179 -8.28 7.58 -17.15
N PHE A 180 -7.07 7.34 -16.63
CA PHE A 180 -6.63 6.00 -16.24
C PHE A 180 -7.53 5.39 -15.18
N VAL A 181 -7.77 6.12 -14.09
CA VAL A 181 -8.63 5.64 -12.98
C VAL A 181 -10.05 5.32 -13.46
N LYS A 182 -10.62 6.15 -14.33
CA LYS A 182 -11.95 5.91 -14.94
C LYS A 182 -12.00 4.67 -15.83
N SER A 183 -10.87 4.24 -16.40
CA SER A 183 -10.81 3.02 -17.20
C SER A 183 -10.88 1.74 -16.37
N LEU A 184 -10.65 1.82 -15.06
CA LEU A 184 -10.70 0.70 -14.14
C LEU A 184 -12.13 0.46 -13.65
N LYS A 185 -12.59 -0.80 -13.66
CA LYS A 185 -14.00 -1.16 -13.41
C LYS A 185 -14.34 -1.28 -11.91
N THR A 186 -13.36 -1.47 -11.05
CA THR A 186 -13.55 -1.87 -9.64
C THR A 186 -13.04 -0.83 -8.64
N VAL A 187 -12.76 0.38 -9.08
CA VAL A 187 -12.35 1.47 -8.19
C VAL A 187 -13.57 1.96 -7.40
N LYS A 188 -13.56 1.74 -6.09
CA LYS A 188 -14.61 2.21 -5.16
C LYS A 188 -14.45 3.68 -4.78
N ARG A 189 -13.19 4.13 -4.72
CA ARG A 189 -12.85 5.51 -4.38
C ARG A 189 -11.51 5.90 -5.00
N PHE A 190 -11.42 7.13 -5.44
CA PHE A 190 -10.18 7.80 -5.78
C PHE A 190 -9.96 8.95 -4.79
N GLU A 191 -8.86 8.89 -4.04
CA GLU A 191 -8.50 9.87 -3.02
C GLU A 191 -7.29 10.67 -3.43
N ILE A 192 -7.44 11.99 -3.44
CA ILE A 192 -6.34 12.94 -3.58
C ILE A 192 -5.98 13.41 -2.18
N LEU A 193 -4.76 13.08 -1.75
CA LEU A 193 -4.23 13.40 -0.43
C LEU A 193 -3.40 14.66 -0.49
N PRO A 194 -3.62 15.65 0.37
CA PRO A 194 -2.75 16.82 0.44
C PRO A 194 -1.36 16.42 0.95
N TYR A 195 -0.33 16.98 0.33
CA TYR A 195 1.03 16.86 0.84
C TYR A 195 1.16 17.58 2.19
N HIS A 196 1.94 17.00 3.10
CA HIS A 196 2.33 17.61 4.38
C HIS A 196 3.73 17.13 4.81
N THR A 197 4.34 17.86 5.72
CA THR A 197 5.73 17.66 6.14
C THR A 197 5.88 16.91 7.47
N LEU A 198 4.83 16.24 7.94
CA LEU A 198 4.83 15.56 9.24
C LEU A 198 5.89 14.45 9.38
N GLY A 199 6.39 13.89 8.25
CA GLY A 199 7.43 12.87 8.26
C GLY A 199 8.87 13.40 8.23
N VAL A 200 9.09 14.71 8.05
CA VAL A 200 10.44 15.28 7.85
C VAL A 200 11.39 15.05 9.02
N PHE A 201 10.88 14.99 10.25
CA PHE A 201 11.71 14.70 11.42
C PHE A 201 12.43 13.35 11.32
N LYS A 202 11.79 12.34 10.70
CA LYS A 202 12.38 11.01 10.49
C LYS A 202 13.57 11.04 9.53
N TRP A 203 13.51 11.89 8.49
CA TRP A 203 14.64 12.11 7.58
C TRP A 203 15.85 12.64 8.33
N LYS A 204 15.63 13.64 9.20
CA LYS A 204 16.69 14.19 10.05
C LYS A 204 17.28 13.16 11.00
N GLU A 205 16.44 12.33 11.63
CA GLU A 205 16.88 11.26 12.54
C GLU A 205 17.72 10.19 11.82
N LEU A 206 17.45 9.98 10.53
CA LEU A 206 18.19 9.04 9.68
C LEU A 206 19.43 9.68 9.03
N GLY A 207 19.64 10.99 9.20
CA GLY A 207 20.74 11.72 8.56
C GLY A 207 20.59 11.82 7.03
N ILE A 208 19.36 11.84 6.52
CA ILE A 208 19.04 11.93 5.09
C ILE A 208 18.47 13.32 4.80
N ASP A 209 18.91 13.94 3.73
CA ASP A 209 18.37 15.22 3.25
C ASP A 209 16.96 15.02 2.68
N TYR A 210 16.07 15.99 3.03
CA TYR A 210 14.67 16.00 2.59
C TYR A 210 14.47 16.91 1.41
#